data_96a302a50144b85e1c0c115a11de17d4
#
_entry.id   96a302a50144b85e1c0c115a11de17d4
#
_cell.length_a   1.000
_cell.length_b   1.000
_cell.length_c   1.000
_cell.angle_alpha   90.00
_cell.angle_beta   90.00
_cell.angle_gamma   90.00
#
_symmetry.space_group_name_H-M   'P 1'
#
loop_
_entity.id
_entity.type
_entity.pdbx_description
1 polymer ?
#
loop_
_entity_poly.entity_id
_entity_poly.type
_entity_poly.pdbx_seq_one_letter_code
_entity_poly.pdbx_strand_id
1 'polypeptide(L)'
;MKQIKSCKTHFPISVFVLGILILTSCTTGYKNDGKEVTWHTWNEGSGHHSMKVNADPETFEILNDDYGKDKTHAFYRGDIITGADGHTFRVLEKGFAADKSNVYDKGELMKGVEPASFKIHSYELTEDKNDFYYNGKALNVRDKSSFEILKDNSGENTNWGKDKYNGY
;
A
#
# COMPACT_ATOMS: atom_id res chain seq x y z
N MET A 1 9.06 -1.41 19.16
CA MET A 1 8.18 -1.18 17.98
C MET A 1 6.83 -0.72 18.47
N LYS A 2 6.50 0.58 18.33
CA LYS A 2 5.18 1.11 18.71
C LYS A 2 4.24 0.98 17.51
N GLN A 3 3.19 0.20 17.67
CA GLN A 3 2.09 0.06 16.72
C GLN A 3 1.39 1.42 16.54
N ILE A 4 1.27 1.87 15.30
CA ILE A 4 0.42 3.01 14.95
C ILE A 4 -1.02 2.51 15.07
N LYS A 5 -1.71 2.92 16.12
CA LYS A 5 -3.13 2.59 16.31
C LYS A 5 -3.95 3.34 15.27
N SER A 6 -4.55 2.58 14.36
CA SER A 6 -5.65 3.05 13.50
C SER A 6 -6.75 3.62 14.40
N CYS A 7 -7.11 4.87 14.19
CA CYS A 7 -8.19 5.53 14.94
C CYS A 7 -9.53 5.01 14.41
N LYS A 8 -10.01 3.89 14.95
CA LYS A 8 -11.40 3.42 14.72
C LYS A 8 -12.32 4.04 15.75
N THR A 9 -13.14 4.99 15.32
CA THR A 9 -14.22 5.52 16.16
C THR A 9 -15.42 4.57 16.13
N HIS A 10 -15.76 4.02 17.28
CA HIS A 10 -17.05 3.36 17.54
C HIS A 10 -18.06 4.42 17.95
N PHE A 11 -19.17 4.51 17.24
CA PHE A 11 -20.32 5.32 17.62
C PHE A 11 -21.22 4.56 18.60
N PRO A 12 -21.58 5.13 19.76
CA PRO A 12 -22.82 4.78 20.42
C PRO A 12 -23.92 5.80 20.06
N ILE A 13 -25.04 5.28 19.61
CA ILE A 13 -26.27 6.04 19.41
C ILE A 13 -26.86 6.35 20.78
N SER A 14 -26.94 7.60 21.17
CA SER A 14 -28.11 8.23 21.81
C SER A 14 -27.79 9.58 22.45
N VAL A 15 -28.77 10.48 22.33
CA VAL A 15 -29.04 11.72 23.06
C VAL A 15 -28.60 13.04 22.42
N PHE A 16 -29.61 13.75 21.96
CA PHE A 16 -29.69 15.16 21.60
C PHE A 16 -29.15 16.09 22.69
N VAL A 17 -28.08 16.79 22.41
CA VAL A 17 -27.78 18.12 22.95
C VAL A 17 -27.01 18.89 21.87
N LEU A 18 -27.54 20.05 21.53
CA LEU A 18 -27.01 21.00 20.54
C LEU A 18 -25.68 21.58 21.06
N GLY A 19 -24.59 20.91 20.74
CA GLY A 19 -23.23 21.39 20.91
C GLY A 19 -22.49 21.07 19.63
N ILE A 20 -22.01 22.10 18.95
CA ILE A 20 -21.12 21.95 17.78
C ILE A 20 -19.84 21.30 18.31
N LEU A 21 -19.81 19.98 18.35
CA LEU A 21 -18.56 19.24 18.45
C LEU A 21 -17.85 19.37 17.11
N ILE A 22 -16.88 20.28 17.04
CA ILE A 22 -15.88 20.26 16.00
C ILE A 22 -15.06 18.97 16.25
N LEU A 23 -15.51 17.88 15.65
CA LEU A 23 -14.73 16.67 15.55
C LEU A 23 -13.54 17.01 14.65
N THR A 24 -12.43 17.39 15.26
CA THR A 24 -11.13 17.38 14.57
C THR A 24 -10.81 15.93 14.27
N SER A 25 -11.32 15.46 13.13
CA SER A 25 -10.98 14.15 12.60
C SER A 25 -9.49 14.17 12.26
N CYS A 26 -8.71 13.35 12.93
CA CYS A 26 -7.36 13.00 12.51
C CYS A 26 -7.48 12.28 11.14
N THR A 27 -7.49 13.05 10.06
CA THR A 27 -7.62 12.48 8.72
C THR A 27 -6.26 12.46 8.06
N THR A 28 -5.62 11.30 8.07
CA THR A 28 -4.59 10.98 7.07
C THR A 28 -5.31 10.50 5.83
N GLY A 29 -4.84 10.90 4.65
CA GLY A 29 -5.38 10.44 3.38
C GLY A 29 -5.72 11.57 2.41
N TYR A 30 -6.32 11.18 1.28
CA TYR A 30 -6.69 12.12 0.23
C TYR A 30 -8.01 12.82 0.52
N LYS A 31 -8.11 14.06 0.03
CA LYS A 31 -9.37 14.82 -0.12
C LYS A 31 -9.45 15.37 -1.52
N ASN A 32 -10.65 15.29 -2.11
CA ASN A 32 -10.97 15.90 -3.39
C ASN A 32 -12.23 16.76 -3.18
N ASP A 33 -12.14 18.05 -3.40
CA ASP A 33 -13.26 19.00 -3.28
C ASP A 33 -13.87 19.38 -4.65
N GLY A 34 -13.44 18.68 -5.72
CA GLY A 34 -13.86 18.92 -7.10
C GLY A 34 -13.10 20.05 -7.80
N LYS A 35 -12.23 20.78 -7.09
CA LYS A 35 -11.37 21.83 -7.64
C LYS A 35 -9.90 21.48 -7.53
N GLU A 36 -9.55 20.83 -6.44
CA GLU A 36 -8.19 20.34 -6.21
C GLU A 36 -8.22 19.05 -5.40
N VAL A 37 -7.13 18.29 -5.53
CA VAL A 37 -6.84 17.12 -4.71
C VAL A 37 -5.73 17.46 -3.74
N THR A 38 -5.93 17.09 -2.47
CA THR A 38 -4.93 17.26 -1.41
C THR A 38 -4.70 15.95 -0.69
N TRP A 39 -3.46 15.70 -0.24
CA TRP A 39 -3.15 14.61 0.65
C TRP A 39 -2.77 15.17 2.02
N HIS A 40 -3.30 14.56 3.07
CA HIS A 40 -3.19 15.02 4.45
C HIS A 40 -2.47 13.99 5.30
N THR A 41 -1.65 14.45 6.23
CA THR A 41 -1.05 13.60 7.27
C THR A 41 -0.99 14.37 8.59
N TRP A 42 -0.91 13.62 9.67
CA TRP A 42 -0.74 14.16 11.00
C TRP A 42 0.36 13.41 11.74
N ASN A 43 1.20 14.14 12.47
CA ASN A 43 2.15 13.55 13.40
C ASN A 43 2.22 14.34 14.70
N GLU A 44 2.60 13.67 15.80
CA GLU A 44 2.62 14.28 17.14
C GLU A 44 3.62 15.43 17.28
N GLY A 45 4.67 15.48 16.47
CA GLY A 45 5.73 16.48 16.56
C GLY A 45 5.48 17.74 15.76
N SER A 46 4.83 17.64 14.59
CA SER A 46 4.65 18.76 13.66
C SER A 46 3.18 19.07 13.35
N GLY A 47 2.23 18.31 13.92
CA GLY A 47 0.81 18.53 13.73
C GLY A 47 0.28 18.05 12.39
N HIS A 48 -0.73 18.77 11.88
CA HIS A 48 -1.38 18.47 10.60
C HIS A 48 -0.61 19.09 9.44
N HIS A 49 -0.34 18.28 8.42
CA HIS A 49 0.25 18.72 7.16
C HIS A 49 -0.67 18.35 6.02
N SER A 50 -0.72 19.22 5.01
CA SER A 50 -1.40 18.93 3.76
C SER A 50 -0.55 19.37 2.58
N MET A 51 -0.61 18.61 1.51
CA MET A 51 0.04 18.95 0.25
C MET A 51 -0.94 18.86 -0.90
N LYS A 52 -0.80 19.75 -1.88
CA LYS A 52 -1.57 19.69 -3.11
C LYS A 52 -1.01 18.55 -3.98
N VAL A 53 -1.93 17.72 -4.47
CA VAL A 53 -1.61 16.61 -5.38
C VAL A 53 -1.79 17.10 -6.82
N ASN A 54 -0.82 16.81 -7.68
CA ASN A 54 -0.90 17.16 -9.10
C ASN A 54 -1.74 16.14 -9.87
N ALA A 55 -3.01 16.04 -9.50
CA ALA A 55 -3.99 15.12 -10.05
C ALA A 55 -5.13 15.91 -10.73
N ASP A 56 -5.82 15.27 -11.65
CA ASP A 56 -7.05 15.78 -12.22
C ASP A 56 -8.22 15.54 -11.26
N PRO A 57 -8.79 16.59 -10.63
CA PRO A 57 -9.84 16.42 -9.63
C PRO A 57 -11.15 15.86 -10.20
N GLU A 58 -11.40 16.02 -11.51
CA GLU A 58 -12.63 15.52 -12.14
C GLU A 58 -12.62 13.99 -12.29
N THR A 59 -11.43 13.39 -12.41
CA THR A 59 -11.26 11.96 -12.61
C THR A 59 -10.59 11.26 -11.43
N PHE A 60 -10.26 12.00 -10.36
CA PHE A 60 -9.53 11.45 -9.22
C PHE A 60 -10.40 10.51 -8.38
N GLU A 61 -9.88 9.32 -8.15
CA GLU A 61 -10.45 8.27 -7.33
C GLU A 61 -9.55 8.00 -6.11
N ILE A 62 -10.12 8.08 -4.91
CA ILE A 62 -9.44 7.69 -3.67
C ILE A 62 -9.53 6.17 -3.53
N LEU A 63 -8.41 5.48 -3.55
CA LEU A 63 -8.35 4.01 -3.43
C LEU A 63 -8.23 3.57 -1.96
N ASN A 64 -7.43 4.27 -1.18
CA ASN A 64 -7.32 4.15 0.28
C ASN A 64 -6.58 5.39 0.84
N ASP A 65 -6.18 5.36 2.12
CA ASP A 65 -5.48 6.47 2.77
C ASP A 65 -4.14 6.83 2.10
N ASP A 66 -3.45 5.86 1.53
CA ASP A 66 -2.11 6.02 0.94
C ASP A 66 -2.14 6.14 -0.59
N TYR A 67 -3.12 5.53 -1.26
CA TYR A 67 -3.19 5.44 -2.72
C TYR A 67 -4.39 6.18 -3.31
N GLY A 68 -4.15 6.88 -4.40
CA GLY A 68 -5.16 7.45 -5.27
C GLY A 68 -4.77 7.27 -6.72
N LYS A 69 -5.70 7.54 -7.62
CA LYS A 69 -5.44 7.60 -9.07
C LYS A 69 -6.33 8.62 -9.74
N ASP A 70 -5.91 9.10 -10.89
CA ASP A 70 -6.76 9.73 -11.87
C ASP A 70 -6.77 8.93 -13.17
N LYS A 71 -7.32 9.47 -14.22
CA LYS A 71 -7.40 8.80 -15.53
C LYS A 71 -6.04 8.38 -16.09
N THR A 72 -4.96 9.08 -15.73
CA THR A 72 -3.63 8.94 -16.33
C THR A 72 -2.57 8.46 -15.36
N HIS A 73 -2.64 8.88 -14.10
CA HIS A 73 -1.61 8.65 -13.09
C HIS A 73 -2.13 7.90 -11.88
N ALA A 74 -1.23 7.21 -11.21
CA ALA A 74 -1.45 6.73 -9.84
C ALA A 74 -0.56 7.51 -8.87
N PHE A 75 -1.00 7.58 -7.61
CA PHE A 75 -0.38 8.39 -6.58
C PHE A 75 -0.20 7.57 -5.30
N TYR A 76 0.93 7.79 -4.63
CA TYR A 76 1.18 7.27 -3.30
C TYR A 76 1.51 8.44 -2.36
N ARG A 77 0.68 8.63 -1.32
CA ARG A 77 0.82 9.72 -0.33
C ARG A 77 1.00 11.11 -0.93
N GLY A 78 0.30 11.37 -2.04
CA GLY A 78 0.32 12.64 -2.75
C GLY A 78 1.32 12.74 -3.89
N ASP A 79 2.33 11.88 -3.94
CA ASP A 79 3.34 11.85 -5.00
C ASP A 79 2.91 10.95 -6.18
N ILE A 80 3.26 11.36 -7.41
CA ILE A 80 3.02 10.56 -8.61
C ILE A 80 3.91 9.31 -8.58
N ILE A 81 3.31 8.14 -8.76
CA ILE A 81 4.02 6.89 -8.97
C ILE A 81 4.56 6.86 -10.41
N THR A 82 5.86 7.00 -10.54
CA THR A 82 6.51 7.07 -11.86
C THR A 82 6.27 5.81 -12.68
N GLY A 83 5.72 5.98 -13.88
CA GLY A 83 5.46 4.90 -14.83
C GLY A 83 4.21 4.06 -14.55
N ALA A 84 3.43 4.39 -13.53
CA ALA A 84 2.17 3.72 -13.26
C ALA A 84 1.06 4.18 -14.22
N ASP A 85 0.29 3.23 -14.71
CA ASP A 85 -0.89 3.46 -15.56
C ASP A 85 -2.14 3.64 -14.67
N GLY A 86 -2.58 4.88 -14.47
CA GLY A 86 -3.75 5.20 -13.64
C GLY A 86 -5.03 4.46 -14.06
N HIS A 87 -5.20 4.21 -15.36
CA HIS A 87 -6.40 3.51 -15.86
C HIS A 87 -6.53 2.08 -15.33
N THR A 88 -5.41 1.34 -15.24
CA THR A 88 -5.40 -0.06 -14.82
C THR A 88 -4.88 -0.26 -13.40
N PHE A 89 -4.52 0.83 -12.72
CA PHE A 89 -3.96 0.78 -11.37
C PHE A 89 -4.98 0.26 -10.35
N ARG A 90 -4.53 -0.66 -9.51
CA ARG A 90 -5.30 -1.22 -8.40
C ARG A 90 -4.43 -1.42 -7.17
N VAL A 91 -5.01 -1.22 -6.00
CA VAL A 91 -4.36 -1.53 -4.73
C VAL A 91 -4.50 -3.03 -4.44
N LEU A 92 -3.44 -3.61 -3.93
CA LEU A 92 -3.36 -4.97 -3.41
C LEU A 92 -3.29 -4.92 -1.86
N GLU A 93 -3.05 -6.06 -1.24
CA GLU A 93 -2.86 -6.14 0.20
C GLU A 93 -1.49 -5.60 0.63
N LYS A 94 -1.33 -5.33 1.95
CA LYS A 94 -0.05 -5.04 2.63
C LYS A 94 0.76 -3.88 2.02
N GLY A 95 0.09 -2.89 1.41
CA GLY A 95 0.77 -1.72 0.83
C GLY A 95 1.28 -1.94 -0.58
N PHE A 96 1.06 -3.11 -1.17
CA PHE A 96 1.35 -3.36 -2.58
C PHE A 96 0.25 -2.81 -3.48
N ALA A 97 0.63 -2.49 -4.70
CA ALA A 97 -0.27 -2.10 -5.78
C ALA A 97 0.24 -2.65 -7.11
N ALA A 98 -0.61 -2.67 -8.12
CA ALA A 98 -0.22 -3.10 -9.46
C ALA A 98 -1.03 -2.36 -10.52
N ASP A 99 -0.45 -2.22 -11.70
CA ASP A 99 -1.18 -1.95 -12.93
C ASP A 99 -1.10 -3.17 -13.88
N LYS A 100 -1.44 -2.99 -15.14
CA LYS A 100 -1.37 -4.08 -16.13
C LYS A 100 0.04 -4.61 -16.39
N SER A 101 1.08 -3.80 -16.12
CA SER A 101 2.46 -4.05 -16.53
C SER A 101 3.43 -4.18 -15.36
N ASN A 102 3.12 -3.60 -14.22
CA ASN A 102 4.06 -3.42 -13.12
C ASN A 102 3.42 -3.72 -11.76
N VAL A 103 4.27 -4.05 -10.79
CA VAL A 103 3.94 -4.14 -9.36
C VAL A 103 4.70 -3.06 -8.60
N TYR A 104 4.09 -2.54 -7.55
CA TYR A 104 4.63 -1.47 -6.72
C TYR A 104 4.55 -1.85 -5.24
N ASP A 105 5.60 -1.56 -4.49
CA ASP A 105 5.61 -1.61 -3.02
C ASP A 105 5.66 -0.17 -2.48
N LYS A 106 4.58 0.28 -1.82
CA LYS A 106 4.47 1.64 -1.26
C LYS A 106 4.87 2.74 -2.27
N GLY A 107 4.37 2.61 -3.49
CA GLY A 107 4.65 3.55 -4.58
C GLY A 107 5.96 3.32 -5.35
N GLU A 108 6.84 2.46 -4.87
CA GLU A 108 8.11 2.15 -5.53
C GLU A 108 7.95 0.98 -6.51
N LEU A 109 8.50 1.13 -7.72
CA LEU A 109 8.45 0.09 -8.77
C LEU A 109 9.26 -1.14 -8.36
N MET A 110 8.62 -2.30 -8.31
CA MET A 110 9.28 -3.60 -8.19
C MET A 110 9.76 -4.08 -9.56
N LYS A 111 11.03 -3.84 -9.87
CA LYS A 111 11.58 -4.12 -11.20
C LYS A 111 11.58 -5.62 -11.53
N GLY A 112 11.04 -5.97 -12.70
CA GLY A 112 11.07 -7.33 -13.23
C GLY A 112 10.02 -8.27 -12.66
N VAL A 113 9.15 -7.77 -11.75
CA VAL A 113 8.05 -8.54 -11.18
C VAL A 113 6.87 -8.57 -12.16
N GLU A 114 6.31 -9.75 -12.36
CA GLU A 114 5.20 -9.98 -13.29
C GLU A 114 3.85 -9.90 -12.55
N PRO A 115 2.98 -8.90 -12.89
CA PRO A 115 1.77 -8.62 -12.09
C PRO A 115 0.71 -9.72 -12.14
N ALA A 116 0.63 -10.50 -13.24
CA ALA A 116 -0.43 -11.47 -13.42
C ALA A 116 -0.29 -12.70 -12.51
N SER A 117 0.94 -13.01 -12.07
CA SER A 117 1.26 -14.12 -11.20
C SER A 117 1.76 -13.70 -9.82
N PHE A 118 1.70 -12.40 -9.53
CA PHE A 118 2.19 -11.85 -8.26
C PHE A 118 1.38 -12.34 -7.07
N LYS A 119 2.08 -12.82 -6.03
CA LYS A 119 1.50 -13.27 -4.78
C LYS A 119 2.24 -12.67 -3.58
N ILE A 120 1.51 -12.38 -2.54
CA ILE A 120 1.99 -11.76 -1.31
C ILE A 120 1.94 -12.82 -0.20
N HIS A 121 3.10 -13.22 0.34
CA HIS A 121 3.21 -14.12 1.48
C HIS A 121 3.28 -13.33 2.80
N SER A 122 4.07 -12.26 2.81
CA SER A 122 4.19 -11.34 3.95
C SER A 122 4.39 -9.90 3.44
N TYR A 123 4.67 -8.95 4.34
CA TYR A 123 5.08 -7.59 3.96
C TYR A 123 6.42 -7.55 3.22
N GLU A 124 7.27 -8.53 3.44
CA GLU A 124 8.64 -8.57 2.94
C GLU A 124 8.83 -9.64 1.88
N LEU A 125 8.07 -10.76 1.96
CA LEU A 125 8.21 -11.90 1.06
C LEU A 125 7.06 -11.98 0.07
N THR A 126 7.40 -11.91 -1.20
CA THR A 126 6.46 -12.00 -2.32
C THR A 126 7.00 -12.96 -3.39
N GLU A 127 6.18 -13.37 -4.32
CA GLU A 127 6.60 -14.20 -5.47
C GLU A 127 5.85 -13.79 -6.73
N ASP A 128 6.43 -14.11 -7.88
CA ASP A 128 5.74 -14.22 -9.16
C ASP A 128 6.13 -15.54 -9.86
N LYS A 129 5.76 -15.72 -11.11
CA LYS A 129 6.13 -16.94 -11.85
C LYS A 129 7.64 -17.15 -12.02
N ASN A 130 8.44 -16.07 -11.94
CA ASN A 130 9.87 -16.10 -12.22
C ASN A 130 10.69 -16.40 -10.97
N ASP A 131 10.38 -15.72 -9.84
CA ASP A 131 11.20 -15.80 -8.62
C ASP A 131 10.40 -15.53 -7.35
N PHE A 132 11.07 -15.64 -6.20
CA PHE A 132 10.68 -15.06 -4.92
C PHE A 132 11.44 -13.76 -4.71
N TYR A 133 10.82 -12.82 -3.99
CA TYR A 133 11.38 -11.49 -3.74
C TYR A 133 11.33 -11.19 -2.25
N TYR A 134 12.45 -10.74 -1.69
CA TYR A 134 12.54 -10.26 -0.33
C TYR A 134 12.80 -8.75 -0.33
N ASN A 135 11.91 -7.98 0.30
CA ASN A 135 11.92 -6.51 0.24
C ASN A 135 12.09 -5.97 -1.19
N GLY A 136 11.33 -6.54 -2.14
CA GLY A 136 11.34 -6.15 -3.55
C GLY A 136 12.56 -6.59 -4.36
N LYS A 137 13.51 -7.35 -3.77
CA LYS A 137 14.71 -7.85 -4.44
C LYS A 137 14.56 -9.34 -4.74
N ALA A 138 14.85 -9.74 -5.99
CA ALA A 138 14.83 -11.14 -6.38
C ALA A 138 15.82 -11.98 -5.54
N LEU A 139 15.35 -13.10 -5.05
CA LEU A 139 16.19 -14.05 -4.31
C LEU A 139 17.07 -14.90 -5.22
N ASN A 140 16.77 -14.93 -6.53
CA ASN A 140 17.43 -15.76 -7.53
C ASN A 140 17.39 -17.24 -7.10
N VAL A 141 16.20 -17.71 -6.75
CA VAL A 141 15.99 -19.08 -6.26
C VAL A 141 16.42 -20.08 -7.34
N ARG A 142 17.35 -20.95 -7.01
CA ARG A 142 17.95 -21.90 -7.95
C ARG A 142 16.95 -22.94 -8.44
N ASP A 143 16.07 -23.40 -7.57
CA ASP A 143 15.00 -24.33 -7.91
C ASP A 143 13.67 -23.91 -7.29
N LYS A 144 12.96 -23.05 -8.03
CA LYS A 144 11.66 -22.53 -7.58
C LYS A 144 10.64 -23.65 -7.32
N SER A 145 10.73 -24.77 -8.03
CA SER A 145 9.79 -25.88 -7.87
C SER A 145 9.89 -26.60 -6.53
N SER A 146 11.05 -26.53 -5.89
CA SER A 146 11.30 -27.10 -4.56
C SER A 146 11.35 -26.04 -3.45
N PHE A 147 11.06 -24.78 -3.77
CA PHE A 147 11.12 -23.71 -2.77
C PHE A 147 9.98 -23.85 -1.75
N GLU A 148 10.34 -23.78 -0.51
CA GLU A 148 9.43 -23.89 0.63
C GLU A 148 9.68 -22.72 1.59
N ILE A 149 8.62 -22.01 1.97
CA ILE A 149 8.67 -20.99 3.01
C ILE A 149 8.72 -21.69 4.37
N LEU A 150 9.72 -21.36 5.17
CA LEU A 150 9.88 -21.97 6.49
C LEU A 150 8.83 -21.44 7.46
N LYS A 151 8.36 -22.30 8.35
CA LYS A 151 7.41 -21.95 9.40
C LYS A 151 8.14 -21.80 10.73
N ASP A 152 7.62 -20.92 11.56
CA ASP A 152 8.04 -20.81 12.95
C ASP A 152 7.43 -21.93 13.84
N ASN A 153 7.73 -21.87 15.13
CA ASN A 153 7.22 -22.86 16.09
C ASN A 153 5.69 -22.81 16.30
N SER A 154 5.02 -21.73 15.85
CA SER A 154 3.55 -21.61 15.87
C SER A 154 2.90 -22.13 14.60
N GLY A 155 3.68 -22.47 13.59
CA GLY A 155 3.24 -22.90 12.27
C GLY A 155 2.96 -21.75 11.30
N GLU A 156 3.29 -20.52 11.67
CA GLU A 156 3.17 -19.35 10.82
C GLU A 156 4.35 -19.23 9.84
N ASN A 157 4.07 -18.71 8.65
CA ASN A 157 5.11 -18.48 7.66
C ASN A 157 6.11 -17.43 8.14
N THR A 158 7.40 -17.77 8.02
CA THR A 158 8.49 -16.80 8.25
C THR A 158 8.83 -16.05 6.95
N ASN A 159 9.83 -15.17 7.03
CA ASN A 159 10.43 -14.54 5.84
C ASN A 159 11.61 -15.34 5.29
N TRP A 160 11.85 -16.53 5.81
CA TRP A 160 12.92 -17.45 5.40
C TRP A 160 12.36 -18.55 4.51
N GLY A 161 13.17 -18.97 3.55
CA GLY A 161 12.83 -20.05 2.65
C GLY A 161 14.05 -20.92 2.36
N LYS A 162 13.80 -22.06 1.77
CA LYS A 162 14.85 -22.94 1.22
C LYS A 162 14.36 -23.61 -0.05
N ASP A 163 15.29 -23.91 -0.93
CA ASP A 163 15.09 -24.90 -1.98
C ASP A 163 15.97 -26.14 -1.68
N LYS A 164 16.00 -27.10 -2.57
CA LYS A 164 16.81 -28.33 -2.35
C LYS A 164 18.32 -28.09 -2.36
N TYR A 165 18.78 -26.88 -2.68
CA TYR A 165 20.20 -26.54 -2.77
C TYR A 165 20.64 -25.52 -1.72
N ASN A 166 19.78 -24.54 -1.38
CA ASN A 166 20.15 -23.36 -0.60
C ASN A 166 19.07 -22.95 0.41
N GLY A 167 19.49 -22.26 1.48
CA GLY A 167 18.62 -21.42 2.32
C GLY A 167 18.67 -19.96 1.86
N TYR A 168 17.58 -19.24 2.04
CA TYR A 168 17.39 -17.85 1.63
C TYR A 168 16.82 -17.03 2.78
#